data_9b9f29d434bbb2256178e19ad1a1247f
#
_entry.id   9b9f29d434bbb2256178e19ad1a1247f
#
_cell.length_a   1.000
_cell.length_b   1.000
_cell.length_c   1.000
_cell.angle_alpha   90.00
_cell.angle_beta   90.00
_cell.angle_gamma   90.00
#
_symmetry.space_group_name_H-M   'P 1'
#
loop_
_entity.id
_entity.type
_entity.pdbx_description
1 polymer ?
#
loop_
_entity_poly.entity_id
_entity_poly.type
_entity_poly.pdbx_seq_one_letter_code
_entity_poly.pdbx_strand_id
1 'polypeptide(L)'
;MKRLVLLFIAFSLFLCANAQIRSSFYGCKLGVTTKKQVLDNLKQLGHKIQYDKENNCYYIENVTFAGERWNLCQFEFYKDTLALVGFGLLSDNEDVVDLYNRNLENVKTKYSEIEGKMTSDNQNRKLCYFDDGIVVLSIGYKIEEGN
;
A
#
# COMPACT_ATOMS: atom_id res chain seq x y z
N MET A 1 24.88 9.94 -5.65
CA MET A 1 23.53 10.55 -5.63
C MET A 1 22.54 9.49 -5.25
N LYS A 2 21.89 9.65 -4.11
CA LYS A 2 20.85 8.69 -3.67
C LYS A 2 19.55 9.13 -4.30
N ARG A 3 19.02 8.34 -5.24
CA ARG A 3 17.65 8.50 -5.74
C ARG A 3 16.73 7.78 -4.78
N LEU A 4 15.87 8.51 -4.09
CA LEU A 4 14.83 7.91 -3.27
C LEU A 4 13.66 7.53 -4.19
N VAL A 5 13.39 6.23 -4.27
CA VAL A 5 12.25 5.73 -5.04
C VAL A 5 11.27 5.10 -4.07
N LEU A 6 10.06 5.62 -4.03
CA LEU A 6 8.97 5.11 -3.22
C LEU A 6 7.95 4.42 -4.11
N LEU A 7 7.87 3.09 -4.05
CA LEU A 7 6.76 2.33 -4.60
C LEU A 7 5.70 2.17 -3.52
N PHE A 8 4.50 2.62 -3.81
CA PHE A 8 3.38 2.60 -2.88
C PHE A 8 2.24 1.76 -3.42
N ILE A 9 1.80 0.77 -2.65
CA ILE A 9 0.54 0.06 -2.86
C ILE A 9 -0.34 0.38 -1.66
N ALA A 10 -1.36 1.20 -1.87
CA ALA A 10 -2.28 1.63 -0.83
C ALA A 10 -3.71 1.13 -1.09
N PHE A 11 -4.35 0.64 -0.05
CA PHE A 11 -5.74 0.19 -0.08
C PHE A 11 -6.56 1.06 0.86
N SER A 12 -7.57 1.75 0.35
CA SER A 12 -8.48 2.61 1.12
C SER A 12 -9.95 2.28 0.85
N LEU A 13 -10.83 2.57 1.77
CA LEU A 13 -12.21 2.07 1.81
C LEU A 13 -13.27 3.12 1.50
N PHE A 14 -14.22 2.75 0.60
CA PHE A 14 -15.52 3.41 0.42
C PHE A 14 -16.64 2.36 0.43
N LEU A 15 -17.78 2.68 1.02
CA LEU A 15 -18.88 1.73 1.29
C LEU A 15 -19.81 1.54 0.10
N CYS A 16 -19.80 0.38 -0.57
CA CYS A 16 -20.92 -0.24 -1.32
C CYS A 16 -20.61 -1.70 -1.74
N ALA A 17 -21.62 -2.51 -2.03
CA ALA A 17 -21.55 -3.97 -2.09
C ALA A 17 -20.85 -4.57 -3.33
N ASN A 18 -20.07 -5.64 -3.15
CA ASN A 18 -19.30 -6.48 -4.07
C ASN A 18 -17.81 -6.12 -4.24
N ALA A 19 -17.06 -6.08 -3.13
CA ALA A 19 -15.61 -5.90 -3.19
C ALA A 19 -14.92 -7.11 -3.80
N GLN A 20 -14.26 -6.91 -4.94
CA GLN A 20 -13.32 -7.88 -5.52
C GLN A 20 -11.89 -7.63 -5.04
N ILE A 21 -11.58 -6.39 -4.66
CA ILE A 21 -10.25 -6.01 -4.15
C ILE A 21 -10.06 -6.50 -2.72
N ARG A 22 -8.85 -6.99 -2.42
CA ARG A 22 -8.50 -7.48 -1.09
C ARG A 22 -8.65 -6.38 -0.04
N SER A 23 -9.40 -6.66 1.02
CA SER A 23 -9.68 -5.73 2.13
C SER A 23 -9.13 -6.19 3.48
N SER A 24 -8.44 -7.35 3.54
CA SER A 24 -7.92 -7.91 4.79
C SER A 24 -6.43 -8.17 4.72
N PHE A 25 -5.70 -7.73 5.76
CA PHE A 25 -4.25 -7.81 5.90
C PHE A 25 -3.90 -8.13 7.34
N TYR A 26 -3.00 -9.09 7.58
CA TYR A 26 -2.57 -9.50 8.93
C TYR A 26 -3.72 -9.82 9.88
N GLY A 27 -4.80 -10.43 9.37
CA GLY A 27 -6.02 -10.69 10.16
C GLY A 27 -6.88 -9.47 10.46
N CYS A 28 -6.54 -8.31 9.89
CA CYS A 28 -7.25 -7.04 10.07
C CYS A 28 -7.98 -6.66 8.79
N LYS A 29 -9.21 -6.16 8.93
CA LYS A 29 -10.07 -5.76 7.81
C LYS A 29 -10.22 -4.24 7.77
N LEU A 30 -10.00 -3.66 6.58
CA LEU A 30 -10.24 -2.24 6.31
C LEU A 30 -11.70 -1.87 6.65
N GLY A 31 -11.89 -0.73 7.28
CA GLY A 31 -13.20 -0.19 7.66
C GLY A 31 -13.90 -0.90 8.82
N VAL A 32 -13.27 -1.93 9.40
CA VAL A 32 -13.88 -2.75 10.47
C VAL A 32 -12.97 -2.86 11.69
N THR A 33 -11.70 -3.20 11.50
CA THR A 33 -10.78 -3.49 12.61
C THR A 33 -10.33 -2.19 13.28
N THR A 34 -10.43 -2.13 14.61
CA THR A 34 -9.98 -0.96 15.38
C THR A 34 -8.47 -0.89 15.46
N LYS A 35 -7.95 0.31 15.73
CA LYS A 35 -6.52 0.54 15.94
C LYS A 35 -5.93 -0.41 16.99
N LYS A 36 -6.60 -0.54 18.15
CA LYS A 36 -6.17 -1.45 19.20
C LYS A 36 -6.02 -2.88 18.70
N GLN A 37 -7.02 -3.40 17.98
CA GLN A 37 -7.00 -4.75 17.43
C GLN A 37 -5.88 -4.95 16.41
N VAL A 38 -5.62 -3.95 15.53
CA VAL A 38 -4.51 -4.01 14.57
C VAL A 38 -3.17 -4.12 15.31
N LEU A 39 -2.94 -3.24 16.29
CA LEU A 39 -1.68 -3.23 17.03
C LEU A 39 -1.49 -4.52 17.84
N ASP A 40 -2.54 -5.05 18.44
CA ASP A 40 -2.49 -6.32 19.18
C ASP A 40 -2.19 -7.51 18.24
N ASN A 41 -2.84 -7.57 17.07
CA ASN A 41 -2.59 -8.62 16.08
C ASN A 41 -1.15 -8.58 15.54
N LEU A 42 -0.63 -7.40 15.22
CA LEU A 42 0.74 -7.26 14.74
C LEU A 42 1.77 -7.70 15.80
N LYS A 43 1.53 -7.36 17.07
CA LYS A 43 2.37 -7.84 18.18
C LYS A 43 2.32 -9.36 18.35
N GLN A 44 1.13 -9.97 18.25
CA GLN A 44 0.97 -11.41 18.32
C GLN A 44 1.69 -12.14 17.19
N LEU A 45 1.78 -11.51 16.02
CA LEU A 45 2.53 -12.00 14.86
C LEU A 45 4.05 -11.76 14.99
N GLY A 46 4.51 -11.14 16.07
CA GLY A 46 5.92 -10.90 16.34
C GLY A 46 6.50 -9.66 15.66
N HIS A 47 5.67 -8.79 15.10
CA HIS A 47 6.14 -7.57 14.45
C HIS A 47 6.52 -6.50 15.48
N LYS A 48 7.65 -5.81 15.24
CA LYS A 48 8.02 -4.59 15.94
C LYS A 48 7.30 -3.42 15.29
N ILE A 49 6.37 -2.82 16.02
CA ILE A 49 5.57 -1.69 15.56
C ILE A 49 6.29 -0.39 15.85
N GLN A 50 6.35 0.50 14.87
CA GLN A 50 6.87 1.86 14.98
C GLN A 50 5.76 2.87 14.70
N TYR A 51 5.91 4.08 15.21
CA TYR A 51 4.98 5.17 14.97
C TYR A 51 5.71 6.36 14.34
N ASP A 52 5.24 6.75 13.17
CA ASP A 52 5.66 7.96 12.49
C ASP A 52 4.75 9.12 12.89
N LYS A 53 5.30 10.05 13.67
CA LYS A 53 4.56 11.20 14.18
C LYS A 53 4.24 12.24 13.10
N GLU A 54 5.10 12.37 12.09
CA GLU A 54 4.93 13.35 11.02
C GLU A 54 3.77 12.96 10.10
N ASN A 55 3.69 11.67 9.75
CA ASN A 55 2.66 11.13 8.89
C ASN A 55 1.46 10.56 9.66
N ASN A 56 1.50 10.56 11.00
CA ASN A 56 0.47 10.01 11.87
C ASN A 56 0.07 8.57 11.50
N CYS A 57 1.06 7.73 11.22
CA CYS A 57 0.85 6.34 10.85
C CYS A 57 1.69 5.37 11.69
N TYR A 58 1.23 4.13 11.79
CA TYR A 58 2.01 3.02 12.35
C TYR A 58 2.61 2.22 11.22
N TYR A 59 3.79 1.65 11.43
CA TYR A 59 4.42 0.80 10.42
C TYR A 59 5.23 -0.34 11.03
N ILE A 60 5.42 -1.36 10.24
CA ILE A 60 6.32 -2.48 10.47
C ILE A 60 7.29 -2.58 9.30
N GLU A 61 8.49 -3.11 9.54
CA GLU A 61 9.56 -3.17 8.55
C GLU A 61 9.81 -4.59 8.05
N ASN A 62 10.45 -4.68 6.87
CA ASN A 62 10.95 -5.93 6.28
C ASN A 62 9.86 -7.00 6.15
N VAL A 63 8.79 -6.67 5.47
CA VAL A 63 7.65 -7.55 5.24
C VAL A 63 7.68 -8.20 3.87
N THR A 64 7.01 -9.35 3.73
CA THR A 64 6.76 -9.99 2.44
C THR A 64 5.26 -9.91 2.13
N PHE A 65 4.91 -9.41 0.96
CA PHE A 65 3.54 -9.35 0.50
C PHE A 65 3.48 -9.53 -1.01
N ALA A 66 2.52 -10.32 -1.49
CA ALA A 66 2.32 -10.63 -2.91
C ALA A 66 3.58 -11.17 -3.62
N GLY A 67 4.42 -11.93 -2.90
CA GLY A 67 5.66 -12.51 -3.43
C GLY A 67 6.85 -11.56 -3.48
N GLU A 68 6.68 -10.30 -3.07
CA GLU A 68 7.72 -9.27 -3.06
C GLU A 68 8.13 -8.93 -1.62
N ARG A 69 9.37 -8.46 -1.47
CA ARG A 69 9.89 -7.90 -0.21
C ARG A 69 9.68 -6.40 -0.20
N TRP A 70 9.17 -5.89 0.92
CA TRP A 70 8.88 -4.48 1.14
C TRP A 70 9.67 -3.97 2.34
N ASN A 71 10.21 -2.76 2.24
CA ASN A 71 10.92 -2.14 3.37
C ASN A 71 9.97 -1.85 4.52
N LEU A 72 8.73 -1.48 4.21
CA LEU A 72 7.74 -1.17 5.21
C LEU A 72 6.31 -1.58 4.79
N CYS A 73 5.49 -1.83 5.80
CA CYS A 73 4.04 -1.85 5.67
C CYS A 73 3.46 -0.85 6.66
N GLN A 74 2.70 0.13 6.17
CA GLN A 74 2.10 1.18 6.99
C GLN A 74 0.60 0.95 7.20
N PHE A 75 0.12 1.46 8.33
CA PHE A 75 -1.28 1.37 8.75
C PHE A 75 -1.75 2.76 9.17
N GLU A 76 -2.82 3.23 8.55
CA GLU A 76 -3.46 4.50 8.91
C GLU A 76 -4.89 4.26 9.40
N PHE A 77 -5.33 5.14 10.29
CA PHE A 77 -6.62 5.01 10.96
C PHE A 77 -7.46 6.27 10.78
N TYR A 78 -8.75 6.07 10.55
CA TYR A 78 -9.75 7.13 10.57
C TYR A 78 -10.79 6.81 11.63
N LYS A 79 -11.00 7.73 12.57
CA LYS A 79 -11.91 7.53 13.71
C LYS A 79 -11.71 6.17 14.40
N ASP A 80 -10.46 5.85 14.75
CA ASP A 80 -10.04 4.61 15.40
C ASP A 80 -10.23 3.32 14.57
N THR A 81 -10.59 3.41 13.30
CA THR A 81 -10.79 2.26 12.42
C THR A 81 -9.71 2.24 11.35
N LEU A 82 -9.21 1.05 11.01
CA LEU A 82 -8.21 0.85 9.96
C LEU A 82 -8.75 1.36 8.62
N ALA A 83 -8.11 2.38 8.08
CA ALA A 83 -8.54 3.05 6.85
C ALA A 83 -7.62 2.78 5.67
N LEU A 84 -6.30 2.55 5.93
CA LEU A 84 -5.31 2.32 4.89
C LEU A 84 -4.29 1.28 5.34
N VAL A 85 -3.93 0.39 4.42
CA VAL A 85 -2.73 -0.45 4.50
C VAL A 85 -1.90 -0.18 3.25
N GLY A 86 -0.63 0.17 3.43
CA GLY A 86 0.28 0.47 2.34
C GLY A 86 1.58 -0.32 2.45
N PHE A 87 2.10 -0.79 1.33
CA PHE A 87 3.41 -1.45 1.24
C PHE A 87 4.36 -0.53 0.48
N GLY A 88 5.50 -0.23 1.07
CA GLY A 88 6.50 0.67 0.52
C GLY A 88 7.86 0.02 0.33
N LEU A 89 8.47 0.28 -0.81
CA LEU A 89 9.85 -0.04 -1.11
C LEU A 89 10.64 1.26 -1.29
N LEU A 90 11.72 1.41 -0.54
CA LEU A 90 12.73 2.43 -0.75
C LEU A 90 13.91 1.78 -1.46
N SER A 91 14.27 2.26 -2.63
CA SER A 91 15.36 1.70 -3.41
C SER A 91 16.19 2.81 -4.04
N ASP A 92 17.51 2.63 -4.05
CA ASP A 92 18.45 3.48 -4.78
C ASP A 92 18.62 2.97 -6.24
N ASN A 93 17.95 1.89 -6.63
CA ASN A 93 18.09 1.20 -7.92
C ASN A 93 16.98 1.54 -8.89
N GLU A 94 17.24 1.38 -10.19
CA GLU A 94 16.27 1.57 -11.27
C GLU A 94 15.18 0.51 -11.31
N ASP A 95 15.31 -0.59 -10.55
CA ASP A 95 14.41 -1.75 -10.51
C ASP A 95 12.98 -1.44 -10.06
N VAL A 96 12.75 -0.25 -9.52
CA VAL A 96 11.43 0.17 -9.04
C VAL A 96 10.41 0.34 -10.17
N VAL A 97 10.86 0.76 -11.34
CA VAL A 97 9.98 0.89 -12.52
C VAL A 97 9.54 -0.49 -12.99
N ASP A 98 10.45 -1.44 -13.01
CA ASP A 98 10.15 -2.83 -13.37
C ASP A 98 9.24 -3.47 -12.32
N LEU A 99 9.48 -3.22 -11.04
CA LEU A 99 8.61 -3.67 -9.96
C LEU A 99 7.20 -3.06 -10.06
N TYR A 100 7.12 -1.77 -10.35
CA TYR A 100 5.84 -1.10 -10.60
C TYR A 100 5.10 -1.75 -11.76
N ASN A 101 5.75 -1.91 -12.90
CA ASN A 101 5.14 -2.49 -14.11
C ASN A 101 4.65 -3.92 -13.85
N ARG A 102 5.46 -4.76 -13.18
CA ARG A 102 5.09 -6.12 -12.81
C ARG A 102 3.90 -6.17 -11.86
N ASN A 103 3.87 -5.34 -10.82
CA ASN A 103 2.75 -5.27 -9.91
C ASN A 103 1.48 -4.73 -10.58
N LEU A 104 1.61 -3.73 -11.46
CA LEU A 104 0.50 -3.19 -12.21
C LEU A 104 -0.15 -4.25 -13.12
N GLU A 105 0.65 -5.02 -13.85
CA GLU A 105 0.16 -6.12 -14.69
C GLU A 105 -0.49 -7.24 -13.86
N ASN A 106 0.08 -7.58 -12.72
CA ASN A 106 -0.52 -8.55 -11.78
C ASN A 106 -1.89 -8.09 -11.27
N VAL A 107 -2.03 -6.80 -10.93
CA VAL A 107 -3.31 -6.23 -10.50
C VAL A 107 -4.32 -6.19 -11.63
N LYS A 108 -3.94 -5.75 -12.83
CA LYS A 108 -4.80 -5.77 -14.02
C LYS A 108 -5.30 -7.18 -14.36
N THR A 109 -4.43 -8.17 -14.24
CA THR A 109 -4.80 -9.58 -14.48
C THR A 109 -5.76 -10.08 -13.39
N LYS A 110 -5.46 -9.80 -12.12
CA LYS A 110 -6.25 -10.28 -10.99
C LYS A 110 -7.63 -9.61 -10.89
N TYR A 111 -7.70 -8.33 -11.24
CA TYR A 111 -8.90 -7.50 -11.15
C TYR A 111 -9.32 -7.01 -12.53
N SER A 112 -9.37 -7.91 -13.51
CA SER A 112 -9.58 -7.61 -14.93
C SER A 112 -10.89 -6.87 -15.24
N GLU A 113 -11.88 -6.98 -14.38
CA GLU A 113 -13.19 -6.29 -14.52
C GLU A 113 -13.17 -4.85 -13.97
N ILE A 114 -12.07 -4.44 -13.30
CA ILE A 114 -11.93 -3.11 -12.72
C ILE A 114 -10.94 -2.30 -13.56
N GLU A 115 -11.43 -1.21 -14.15
CA GLU A 115 -10.59 -0.32 -14.95
C GLU A 115 -9.58 0.45 -14.08
N GLY A 116 -8.29 0.34 -14.41
CA GLY A 116 -7.25 1.14 -13.80
C GLY A 116 -7.22 2.57 -14.35
N LYS A 117 -7.23 3.56 -13.46
CA LYS A 117 -7.19 4.99 -13.83
C LYS A 117 -5.85 5.60 -13.43
N MET A 118 -5.18 6.22 -14.41
CA MET A 118 -3.94 6.95 -14.18
C MET A 118 -4.24 8.35 -13.64
N THR A 119 -3.66 8.71 -12.50
CA THR A 119 -3.76 10.05 -11.91
C THR A 119 -2.46 10.84 -12.03
N SER A 120 -1.34 10.16 -12.22
CA SER A 120 -0.05 10.76 -12.51
C SER A 120 0.70 9.85 -13.47
N ASP A 121 1.20 10.41 -14.58
CA ASP A 121 1.94 9.68 -15.59
C ASP A 121 3.04 10.58 -16.18
N ASN A 122 4.18 10.64 -15.50
CA ASN A 122 5.40 11.27 -15.97
C ASN A 122 6.61 10.40 -15.63
N GLN A 123 7.80 10.78 -16.11
CA GLN A 123 9.02 9.98 -15.93
C GLN A 123 9.39 9.73 -14.46
N ASN A 124 9.12 10.70 -13.59
CA ASN A 124 9.53 10.65 -12.19
C ASN A 124 8.41 10.21 -11.25
N ARG A 125 7.17 10.10 -11.75
CA ARG A 125 6.03 9.69 -10.92
C ARG A 125 4.96 9.04 -11.76
N LYS A 126 4.54 7.85 -11.33
CA LYS A 126 3.33 7.19 -11.84
C LYS A 126 2.43 6.79 -10.69
N LEU A 127 1.14 6.95 -10.90
CA LEU A 127 0.12 6.49 -9.95
C LEU A 127 -1.10 6.01 -10.73
N CYS A 128 -1.43 4.75 -10.55
CA CYS A 128 -2.64 4.11 -11.06
C CYS A 128 -3.50 3.66 -9.89
N TYR A 129 -4.80 3.85 -9.98
CA TYR A 129 -5.74 3.33 -8.99
C TYR A 129 -6.86 2.50 -9.62
N PHE A 130 -7.35 1.55 -8.86
CA PHE A 130 -8.46 0.66 -9.16
C PHE A 130 -9.48 0.81 -8.04
N ASP A 131 -10.75 1.00 -8.40
CA ASP A 131 -11.83 1.26 -7.46
C ASP A 131 -12.98 0.29 -7.73
N ASP A 132 -13.31 -0.56 -6.76
CA ASP A 132 -14.45 -1.48 -6.85
C ASP A 132 -15.70 -0.96 -6.15
N GLY A 133 -15.69 0.30 -5.72
CA GLY A 133 -16.77 0.95 -4.98
C GLY A 133 -16.73 0.73 -3.48
N ILE A 134 -15.83 -0.12 -2.97
CA ILE A 134 -15.61 -0.37 -1.54
C ILE A 134 -14.15 -0.13 -1.16
N VAL A 135 -13.23 -0.68 -1.94
CA VAL A 135 -11.78 -0.57 -1.73
C VAL A 135 -11.15 0.12 -2.92
N VAL A 136 -10.29 1.07 -2.66
CA VAL A 136 -9.39 1.64 -3.66
C VAL A 136 -8.01 1.04 -3.48
N LEU A 137 -7.51 0.41 -4.54
CA LEU A 137 -6.14 -0.07 -4.65
C LEU A 137 -5.35 0.92 -5.48
N SER A 138 -4.27 1.47 -4.92
CA SER A 138 -3.36 2.35 -5.64
C SER A 138 -2.00 1.71 -5.82
N ILE A 139 -1.42 1.83 -7.01
CA ILE A 139 -0.05 1.43 -7.32
C ILE A 139 0.67 2.62 -7.92
N GLY A 140 1.81 2.98 -7.37
CA GLY A 140 2.55 4.11 -7.86
C GLY A 140 4.01 4.09 -7.43
N TYR A 141 4.83 4.91 -8.10
CA TYR A 141 6.18 5.21 -7.69
C TYR A 141 6.46 6.71 -7.81
N LYS A 142 7.45 7.16 -7.07
CA LYS A 142 8.03 8.50 -7.17
C LYS A 142 9.55 8.35 -7.15
N ILE A 143 10.21 8.99 -8.12
CA ILE A 143 11.66 9.11 -8.18
C ILE A 143 12.01 10.51 -7.67
N GLU A 144 12.79 10.59 -6.60
CA GLU A 144 13.33 11.84 -6.11
C GLU A 144 14.75 12.00 -6.65
N GLU A 145 14.98 13.09 -7.38
CA GLU A 145 16.34 13.47 -7.77
C GLU A 145 17.06 13.92 -6.50
N GLY A 146 18.09 13.17 -6.12
CA GLY A 146 18.93 13.55 -4.98
C GLY A 146 19.66 14.87 -5.28
N ASN A 147 19.55 15.83 -4.39
CA ASN A 147 20.40 17.03 -4.36
C ASN A 147 21.83 16.67 -4.04
#